data_d399a4e42f916b8a630d12abde2b6eba
#
_entry.id   d399a4e42f916b8a630d12abde2b6eba
#
_cell.length_a   1.000
_cell.length_b   1.000
_cell.length_c   1.000
_cell.angle_alpha   90.00
_cell.angle_beta   90.00
_cell.angle_gamma   90.00
#
_symmetry.space_group_name_H-M   'P 1'
#
loop_
_entity.id
_entity.type
_entity.pdbx_description
1 polymer ?
#
loop_
_entity_poly.entity_id
_entity_poly.type
_entity_poly.pdbx_seq_one_letter_code
_entity_poly.pdbx_strand_id
1 'polypeptide(L)'
;MSKKADELFVQLKKLYSQVGNILHESVPISNNEDDNEVIRTWGTFDKNRKIDDTPGNAHHYKVLEWLGGYDAERGAKIAGHRGYFLTGPGVMLNQALIQYGLKFLSSKGYTQVQPPYFMKREIMGETAELADFDEMLYKVEGSGENGEGDYYLIATAEQPISTMYRGEWLERSKLPIKYGGISPCFRKEAGAHGKDNWGIFRIHQFEKVEQFVICAPEDSWKFHEEMIQVSEEFYKNLGLPYRVIAIVSGALNNAAAKKYDLEAWFPGYGTYRELVSCSNCTDYQSRSAEIRLRTDKKNEGDQKVYVHMLNGTLCACERTLCCILENYQTDKGVNVPEVLRPFVGQDFLPFKEELMPGYVKPGDDKKGKKGKGKDKKDDKKQEKKEEKKEEKKEEKQEEKKE
;
A
#
# COMPACT_ATOMS: atom_id res chain seq x y z
N MET A 1 -16.78 -39.15 7.54
CA MET A 1 -15.68 -39.12 8.56
C MET A 1 -16.29 -39.00 9.96
N SER A 2 -15.64 -39.39 11.03
CA SER A 2 -16.19 -39.20 12.37
C SER A 2 -16.06 -37.73 12.78
N LYS A 3 -17.03 -37.20 13.53
CA LYS A 3 -17.03 -35.82 14.06
C LYS A 3 -15.68 -35.42 14.70
N LYS A 4 -15.05 -36.35 15.38
CA LYS A 4 -13.71 -36.18 15.98
C LYS A 4 -12.59 -35.99 14.92
N ALA A 5 -12.68 -36.65 13.77
CA ALA A 5 -11.71 -36.48 12.68
C ALA A 5 -11.84 -35.12 12.05
N ASP A 6 -13.07 -34.60 11.90
CA ASP A 6 -13.33 -33.29 11.36
C ASP A 6 -12.84 -32.19 12.33
N GLU A 7 -13.06 -32.35 13.64
CA GLU A 7 -12.56 -31.45 14.70
C GLU A 7 -11.01 -31.41 14.72
N LEU A 8 -10.36 -32.58 14.65
CA LEU A 8 -8.91 -32.69 14.61
C LEU A 8 -8.33 -32.07 13.32
N PHE A 9 -9.00 -32.23 12.19
CA PHE A 9 -8.59 -31.64 10.93
C PHE A 9 -8.63 -30.08 10.97
N VAL A 10 -9.68 -29.52 11.58
CA VAL A 10 -9.79 -28.06 11.80
C VAL A 10 -8.65 -27.54 12.69
N GLN A 11 -8.35 -28.27 13.79
CA GLN A 11 -7.24 -27.93 14.68
C GLN A 11 -5.88 -28.01 13.96
N LEU A 12 -5.65 -29.07 13.19
CA LEU A 12 -4.44 -29.26 12.40
C LEU A 12 -4.29 -28.12 11.37
N LYS A 13 -5.37 -27.80 10.65
CA LYS A 13 -5.35 -26.68 9.67
C LYS A 13 -4.98 -25.35 10.34
N LYS A 14 -5.53 -25.09 11.54
CA LYS A 14 -5.20 -23.88 12.32
C LYS A 14 -3.72 -23.82 12.74
N LEU A 15 -3.14 -24.93 13.17
CA LEU A 15 -1.72 -25.01 13.54
C LEU A 15 -0.83 -24.88 12.30
N TYR A 16 -1.20 -25.56 11.22
CA TYR A 16 -0.44 -25.56 9.97
C TYR A 16 -0.41 -24.17 9.31
N SER A 17 -1.51 -23.39 9.41
CA SER A 17 -1.55 -22.02 8.85
C SER A 17 -0.63 -21.03 9.57
N GLN A 18 -0.08 -21.39 10.72
CA GLN A 18 0.93 -20.57 11.43
C GLN A 18 2.37 -20.84 10.94
N VAL A 19 2.55 -21.88 10.13
CA VAL A 19 3.88 -22.23 9.59
C VAL A 19 4.10 -21.45 8.30
N GLY A 20 5.16 -20.65 8.28
CA GLY A 20 5.55 -19.87 7.11
C GLY A 20 5.99 -20.72 5.93
N ASN A 21 6.07 -20.11 4.76
CA ASN A 21 6.54 -20.72 3.55
C ASN A 21 8.04 -21.08 3.64
N ILE A 22 8.49 -21.98 2.79
CA ILE A 22 9.92 -22.30 2.64
C ILE A 22 10.61 -21.12 1.96
N LEU A 23 11.60 -20.54 2.62
CA LEU A 23 12.34 -19.40 2.10
C LEU A 23 13.27 -19.82 0.97
N HIS A 24 13.38 -18.95 -0.03
CA HIS A 24 14.37 -19.11 -1.09
C HIS A 24 15.78 -18.88 -0.55
N GLU A 25 16.77 -19.63 -1.03
CA GLU A 25 18.16 -19.59 -0.55
C GLU A 25 18.83 -18.20 -0.60
N SER A 26 18.36 -17.34 -1.51
CA SER A 26 18.87 -15.96 -1.65
C SER A 26 18.19 -14.93 -0.74
N VAL A 27 17.34 -15.34 0.20
CA VAL A 27 16.75 -14.43 1.17
C VAL A 27 17.77 -14.10 2.26
N PRO A 28 18.07 -12.82 2.55
CA PRO A 28 18.97 -12.47 3.63
C PRO A 28 18.40 -12.92 4.99
N ILE A 29 19.20 -13.61 5.79
CA ILE A 29 18.79 -14.15 7.09
C ILE A 29 19.07 -13.12 8.17
N SER A 30 18.06 -12.41 8.62
CA SER A 30 18.11 -11.44 9.72
C SER A 30 16.70 -11.16 10.26
N ASN A 31 16.62 -10.66 11.49
CA ASN A 31 15.42 -10.09 12.10
C ASN A 31 15.43 -8.55 12.11
N ASN A 32 16.48 -7.93 11.57
CA ASN A 32 16.63 -6.48 11.50
C ASN A 32 16.45 -6.02 10.05
N GLU A 33 15.47 -5.15 9.78
CA GLU A 33 15.22 -4.58 8.45
C GLU A 33 16.35 -3.65 7.96
N ASP A 34 17.25 -3.19 8.82
CA ASP A 34 18.45 -2.47 8.39
C ASP A 34 19.40 -3.35 7.57
N ASP A 35 19.27 -4.68 7.69
CA ASP A 35 20.03 -5.67 6.92
C ASP A 35 19.38 -5.99 5.56
N ASN A 36 18.31 -5.31 5.17
CA ASN A 36 17.72 -5.46 3.85
C ASN A 36 18.74 -5.12 2.76
N GLU A 37 19.01 -6.06 1.86
CA GLU A 37 20.01 -5.91 0.82
C GLU A 37 19.53 -5.00 -0.30
N VAL A 38 20.31 -3.94 -0.62
CA VAL A 38 20.04 -3.08 -1.78
C VAL A 38 20.48 -3.79 -3.05
N ILE A 39 19.54 -4.23 -3.86
CA ILE A 39 19.80 -4.96 -5.10
C ILE A 39 20.18 -4.02 -6.23
N ARG A 40 19.47 -2.90 -6.41
CA ARG A 40 19.73 -1.90 -7.45
C ARG A 40 19.10 -0.57 -7.10
N THR A 41 19.61 0.50 -7.74
CA THR A 41 19.13 1.88 -7.58
C THR A 41 18.97 2.54 -8.94
N TRP A 42 18.05 3.51 -9.02
CA TRP A 42 17.86 4.32 -10.21
C TRP A 42 17.50 5.76 -9.87
N GLY A 43 17.94 6.69 -10.72
CA GLY A 43 17.64 8.11 -10.62
C GLY A 43 18.61 8.85 -9.71
N THR A 44 18.54 10.18 -9.78
CA THR A 44 19.35 11.12 -8.99
C THR A 44 18.45 12.04 -8.18
N PHE A 45 18.90 12.40 -7.00
CA PHE A 45 18.19 13.31 -6.11
C PHE A 45 19.18 14.03 -5.19
N ASP A 46 18.77 15.15 -4.64
CA ASP A 46 19.57 15.88 -3.66
C ASP A 46 19.34 15.32 -2.25
N LYS A 47 20.34 14.57 -1.74
CA LYS A 47 20.32 14.01 -0.39
C LYS A 47 20.34 15.06 0.72
N ASN A 48 20.80 16.28 0.41
CA ASN A 48 20.96 17.36 1.38
C ASN A 48 19.75 18.32 1.39
N ARG A 49 18.76 18.11 0.52
CA ARG A 49 17.54 18.90 0.49
C ARG A 49 16.81 18.78 1.82
N LYS A 50 16.67 19.90 2.51
CA LYS A 50 15.89 20.00 3.76
C LYS A 50 14.58 20.70 3.47
N ILE A 51 13.49 20.01 3.71
CA ILE A 51 12.14 20.56 3.56
C ILE A 51 11.88 21.57 4.68
N ASP A 52 11.34 22.73 4.33
CA ASP A 52 11.04 23.86 5.22
C ASP A 52 9.60 24.39 5.10
N ASP A 53 8.77 23.69 4.34
CA ASP A 53 7.37 24.03 4.04
C ASP A 53 7.18 25.40 3.38
N THR A 54 8.19 25.84 2.62
CA THR A 54 8.05 26.97 1.69
C THR A 54 7.63 26.47 0.30
N PRO A 55 7.00 27.32 -0.53
CA PRO A 55 6.66 26.96 -1.91
C PRO A 55 7.88 26.47 -2.71
N GLY A 56 7.75 25.28 -3.31
CA GLY A 56 8.84 24.61 -4.00
C GLY A 56 9.70 23.71 -3.08
N ASN A 57 9.51 23.75 -1.77
CA ASN A 57 10.27 22.95 -0.80
C ASN A 57 9.42 22.50 0.40
N ALA A 58 8.27 21.90 0.14
CA ALA A 58 7.28 21.54 1.15
C ALA A 58 6.97 20.05 1.18
N HIS A 59 6.44 19.59 2.31
CA HIS A 59 5.86 18.25 2.42
C HIS A 59 4.59 18.15 1.54
N HIS A 60 4.28 16.94 1.07
CA HIS A 60 3.15 16.66 0.18
C HIS A 60 1.81 17.23 0.67
N TYR A 61 1.53 17.21 1.98
CA TYR A 61 0.27 17.71 2.52
C TYR A 61 0.16 19.24 2.36
N LYS A 62 1.26 20.00 2.48
CA LYS A 62 1.26 21.45 2.19
C LYS A 62 1.02 21.73 0.72
N VAL A 63 1.69 20.96 -0.14
CA VAL A 63 1.49 21.05 -1.59
C VAL A 63 0.04 20.79 -1.97
N LEU A 64 -0.60 19.76 -1.37
CA LEU A 64 -2.02 19.45 -1.57
C LEU A 64 -2.93 20.58 -1.06
N GLU A 65 -2.62 21.17 0.11
CA GLU A 65 -3.35 22.34 0.63
C GLU A 65 -3.30 23.49 -0.39
N TRP A 66 -2.14 23.88 -0.87
CA TRP A 66 -1.97 24.99 -1.81
C TRP A 66 -2.60 24.74 -3.19
N LEU A 67 -2.63 23.51 -3.64
CA LEU A 67 -3.38 23.12 -4.83
C LEU A 67 -4.91 23.18 -4.59
N GLY A 68 -5.38 23.17 -3.34
CA GLY A 68 -6.78 22.87 -3.01
C GLY A 68 -7.13 21.44 -3.41
N GLY A 69 -6.16 20.51 -3.26
CA GLY A 69 -6.21 19.13 -3.71
C GLY A 69 -6.78 18.15 -2.69
N TYR A 70 -6.94 18.56 -1.42
CA TYR A 70 -7.55 17.73 -0.39
C TYR A 70 -8.15 18.55 0.75
N ASP A 71 -9.00 17.91 1.56
CA ASP A 71 -9.60 18.45 2.78
C ASP A 71 -9.53 17.40 3.90
N ALA A 72 -8.51 17.48 4.71
CA ALA A 72 -8.31 16.57 5.83
C ALA A 72 -9.17 16.95 7.05
N GLU A 73 -9.47 18.25 7.26
CA GLU A 73 -10.26 18.70 8.39
C GLU A 73 -11.71 18.16 8.32
N ARG A 74 -12.35 18.31 7.16
CA ARG A 74 -13.70 17.77 6.95
C ARG A 74 -13.68 16.24 6.89
N GLY A 75 -12.64 15.64 6.31
CA GLY A 75 -12.45 14.19 6.30
C GLY A 75 -12.39 13.60 7.71
N ALA A 76 -11.59 14.20 8.59
CA ALA A 76 -11.48 13.76 9.99
C ALA A 76 -12.79 13.89 10.77
N LYS A 77 -13.63 14.88 10.47
CA LYS A 77 -14.95 15.07 11.13
C LYS A 77 -15.90 13.90 10.84
N ILE A 78 -15.82 13.27 9.68
CA ILE A 78 -16.77 12.22 9.29
C ILE A 78 -16.18 10.80 9.38
N ALA A 79 -14.88 10.63 9.19
CA ALA A 79 -14.23 9.33 9.15
C ALA A 79 -13.20 9.12 10.28
N GLY A 80 -13.03 10.11 11.16
CA GLY A 80 -12.05 10.04 12.23
C GLY A 80 -10.64 10.36 11.77
N HIS A 81 -9.66 10.03 12.60
CA HIS A 81 -8.24 10.23 12.29
C HIS A 81 -7.88 9.60 10.95
N ARG A 82 -7.04 10.26 10.12
CA ARG A 82 -6.66 9.84 8.76
C ARG A 82 -7.80 9.81 7.74
N GLY A 83 -9.01 10.30 8.11
CA GLY A 83 -10.06 10.56 7.14
C GLY A 83 -9.73 11.80 6.31
N TYR A 84 -9.99 11.74 5.00
CA TYR A 84 -9.69 12.83 4.08
C TYR A 84 -10.68 12.85 2.93
N PHE A 85 -10.80 14.00 2.27
CA PHE A 85 -11.35 14.12 0.94
C PHE A 85 -10.23 14.48 -0.03
N LEU A 86 -10.10 13.79 -1.13
CA LEU A 86 -9.42 14.36 -2.30
C LEU A 86 -10.36 15.31 -3.02
N THR A 87 -9.84 16.42 -3.52
CA THR A 87 -10.60 17.44 -4.23
C THR A 87 -9.84 17.91 -5.47
N GLY A 88 -10.55 18.34 -6.50
CA GLY A 88 -9.96 18.94 -7.70
C GLY A 88 -8.66 18.26 -8.18
N PRO A 89 -7.52 18.96 -8.13
CA PRO A 89 -6.24 18.44 -8.60
C PRO A 89 -5.79 17.13 -7.92
N GLY A 90 -6.14 16.91 -6.65
CA GLY A 90 -5.85 15.66 -5.94
C GLY A 90 -6.57 14.47 -6.55
N VAL A 91 -7.87 14.63 -6.87
CA VAL A 91 -8.66 13.60 -7.56
C VAL A 91 -8.09 13.34 -8.95
N MET A 92 -7.77 14.41 -9.70
CA MET A 92 -7.26 14.27 -11.07
C MET A 92 -5.95 13.48 -11.12
N LEU A 93 -5.02 13.78 -10.23
CA LEU A 93 -3.73 13.06 -10.16
C LEU A 93 -3.92 11.60 -9.71
N ASN A 94 -4.77 11.35 -8.71
CA ASN A 94 -5.07 9.99 -8.24
C ASN A 94 -5.68 9.13 -9.36
N GLN A 95 -6.70 9.65 -10.05
CA GLN A 95 -7.33 8.97 -11.18
C GLN A 95 -6.36 8.77 -12.35
N ALA A 96 -5.47 9.74 -12.61
CA ALA A 96 -4.44 9.61 -13.63
C ALA A 96 -3.46 8.47 -13.33
N LEU A 97 -3.05 8.30 -12.08
CA LEU A 97 -2.20 7.18 -11.64
C LEU A 97 -2.88 5.83 -11.84
N ILE A 98 -4.17 5.72 -11.47
CA ILE A 98 -4.95 4.48 -11.66
C ILE A 98 -5.06 4.14 -13.16
N GLN A 99 -5.47 5.10 -13.99
CA GLN A 99 -5.67 4.87 -15.41
C GLN A 99 -4.35 4.57 -16.13
N TYR A 100 -3.27 5.29 -15.80
CA TYR A 100 -1.95 5.03 -16.34
C TYR A 100 -1.47 3.64 -15.93
N GLY A 101 -1.59 3.27 -14.64
CA GLY A 101 -1.19 1.96 -14.14
C GLY A 101 -1.90 0.80 -14.83
N LEU A 102 -3.22 0.89 -15.00
CA LEU A 102 -4.00 -0.13 -15.70
C LEU A 102 -3.62 -0.23 -17.18
N LYS A 103 -3.47 0.91 -17.87
CA LYS A 103 -3.03 0.95 -19.27
C LYS A 103 -1.62 0.38 -19.43
N PHE A 104 -0.71 0.72 -18.51
CA PHE A 104 0.65 0.24 -18.49
C PHE A 104 0.68 -1.29 -18.32
N LEU A 105 -0.03 -1.86 -17.33
CA LEU A 105 -0.12 -3.31 -17.16
C LEU A 105 -0.73 -4.02 -18.36
N SER A 106 -1.76 -3.44 -19.00
CA SER A 106 -2.33 -4.00 -20.23
C SER A 106 -1.29 -4.09 -21.35
N SER A 107 -0.38 -3.11 -21.45
CA SER A 107 0.72 -3.15 -22.44
C SER A 107 1.76 -4.22 -22.13
N LYS A 108 1.82 -4.72 -20.88
CA LYS A 108 2.68 -5.82 -20.42
C LYS A 108 1.98 -7.20 -20.46
N GLY A 109 0.77 -7.27 -21.05
CA GLY A 109 0.01 -8.51 -21.20
C GLY A 109 -0.81 -8.92 -19.98
N TYR A 110 -1.06 -8.00 -19.04
CA TYR A 110 -1.96 -8.24 -17.91
C TYR A 110 -3.39 -7.96 -18.29
N THR A 111 -4.31 -8.85 -17.90
CA THR A 111 -5.74 -8.62 -17.98
C THR A 111 -6.21 -7.81 -16.80
N GLN A 112 -6.92 -6.71 -17.04
CA GLN A 112 -7.47 -5.88 -15.96
C GLN A 112 -8.57 -6.62 -15.22
N VAL A 113 -8.58 -6.52 -13.88
CA VAL A 113 -9.60 -7.10 -13.02
C VAL A 113 -9.97 -6.13 -11.90
N GLN A 114 -11.26 -6.00 -11.65
CA GLN A 114 -11.82 -5.28 -10.51
C GLN A 114 -12.54 -6.31 -9.64
N PRO A 115 -11.96 -6.71 -8.49
CA PRO A 115 -12.50 -7.74 -7.64
C PRO A 115 -13.60 -7.20 -6.72
N PRO A 116 -14.36 -8.07 -6.02
CA PRO A 116 -15.18 -7.66 -4.89
C PRO A 116 -14.31 -7.02 -3.80
N TYR A 117 -14.84 -5.98 -3.11
CA TYR A 117 -14.12 -5.25 -2.07
C TYR A 117 -14.32 -5.80 -0.66
N PHE A 118 -15.06 -6.87 -0.54
CA PHE A 118 -15.25 -7.63 0.69
C PHE A 118 -15.23 -9.12 0.40
N MET A 119 -14.86 -9.91 1.40
CA MET A 119 -14.77 -11.37 1.29
C MET A 119 -15.42 -12.02 2.52
N LYS A 120 -15.95 -13.23 2.33
CA LYS A 120 -16.37 -14.08 3.44
C LYS A 120 -15.18 -14.42 4.34
N ARG A 121 -15.41 -14.45 5.66
CA ARG A 121 -14.36 -14.72 6.64
C ARG A 121 -13.57 -15.99 6.35
N GLU A 122 -14.27 -17.08 6.03
CA GLU A 122 -13.62 -18.37 5.75
C GLU A 122 -12.71 -18.32 4.51
N ILE A 123 -13.09 -17.52 3.46
CA ILE A 123 -12.28 -17.38 2.26
C ILE A 123 -11.10 -16.43 2.52
N MET A 124 -11.33 -15.34 3.27
CA MET A 124 -10.27 -14.44 3.69
C MET A 124 -9.18 -15.19 4.47
N GLY A 125 -9.53 -16.14 5.33
CA GLY A 125 -8.60 -16.98 6.08
C GLY A 125 -7.77 -17.96 5.23
N GLU A 126 -8.03 -18.07 3.94
CA GLU A 126 -7.18 -18.81 3.00
C GLU A 126 -6.05 -17.97 2.41
N THR A 127 -6.11 -16.64 2.57
CA THR A 127 -5.20 -15.66 1.93
C THR A 127 -4.45 -14.77 2.91
N ALA A 128 -4.94 -14.62 4.14
CA ALA A 128 -4.39 -13.77 5.18
C ALA A 128 -4.26 -14.55 6.50
N GLU A 129 -3.35 -14.13 7.35
CA GLU A 129 -3.16 -14.72 8.66
C GLU A 129 -4.36 -14.39 9.57
N LEU A 130 -4.91 -15.40 10.25
CA LEU A 130 -6.06 -15.20 11.15
C LEU A 130 -5.77 -14.22 12.30
N ALA A 131 -4.52 -14.16 12.74
CA ALA A 131 -4.07 -13.20 13.76
C ALA A 131 -4.23 -11.74 13.33
N ASP A 132 -4.09 -11.47 12.02
CA ASP A 132 -4.15 -10.10 11.46
C ASP A 132 -5.59 -9.58 11.30
N PHE A 133 -6.61 -10.47 11.38
CA PHE A 133 -7.99 -10.08 11.12
C PHE A 133 -8.49 -8.98 12.05
N ASP A 134 -8.26 -9.12 13.34
CA ASP A 134 -8.77 -8.16 14.32
C ASP A 134 -7.92 -6.88 14.40
N GLU A 135 -6.63 -6.96 14.07
CA GLU A 135 -5.71 -5.83 14.11
C GLU A 135 -5.68 -5.01 12.82
N MET A 136 -5.78 -5.66 11.66
CA MET A 136 -5.57 -5.03 10.36
C MET A 136 -6.82 -4.84 9.51
N LEU A 137 -7.83 -5.74 9.61
CA LEU A 137 -8.97 -5.77 8.70
C LEU A 137 -10.23 -5.15 9.31
N TYR A 138 -11.02 -4.47 8.48
CA TYR A 138 -12.35 -4.00 8.85
C TYR A 138 -13.39 -5.10 8.68
N LYS A 139 -14.08 -5.43 9.76
CA LYS A 139 -15.20 -6.36 9.76
C LYS A 139 -16.49 -5.66 9.33
N VAL A 140 -17.29 -6.32 8.49
CA VAL A 140 -18.63 -5.87 8.09
C VAL A 140 -19.64 -6.75 8.81
N GLU A 141 -20.39 -6.18 9.74
CA GLU A 141 -21.38 -6.90 10.54
C GLU A 141 -22.73 -6.97 9.83
N GLY A 142 -23.46 -8.07 10.04
CA GLY A 142 -24.85 -8.23 9.58
C GLY A 142 -25.04 -8.38 8.07
N SER A 143 -23.99 -8.65 7.31
CA SER A 143 -24.02 -8.66 5.84
C SER A 143 -24.29 -10.04 5.21
N GLY A 144 -24.40 -11.12 6.01
CA GLY A 144 -24.69 -12.46 5.48
C GLY A 144 -26.17 -12.66 5.15
N GLU A 145 -26.48 -13.43 4.09
CA GLU A 145 -27.82 -13.95 3.88
C GLU A 145 -28.23 -14.80 5.10
N ASN A 146 -29.39 -14.50 5.68
CA ASN A 146 -29.90 -15.15 6.91
C ASN A 146 -29.08 -14.89 8.20
N GLY A 147 -28.19 -13.87 8.24
CA GLY A 147 -27.34 -13.59 9.39
C GLY A 147 -26.18 -14.58 9.56
N GLU A 148 -25.92 -15.42 8.56
CA GLU A 148 -24.82 -16.37 8.55
C GLU A 148 -23.59 -15.77 7.88
N GLY A 149 -22.54 -15.57 8.65
CA GLY A 149 -21.20 -15.26 8.19
C GLY A 149 -20.77 -13.80 8.33
N ASP A 150 -19.57 -13.67 8.83
CA ASP A 150 -18.86 -12.38 8.88
C ASP A 150 -18.20 -12.11 7.51
N TYR A 151 -18.26 -10.88 7.06
CA TYR A 151 -17.49 -10.37 5.92
C TYR A 151 -16.41 -9.42 6.40
N TYR A 152 -15.35 -9.31 5.62
CA TYR A 152 -14.27 -8.36 5.86
C TYR A 152 -14.00 -7.55 4.60
N LEU A 153 -13.73 -6.25 4.75
CA LEU A 153 -13.22 -5.42 3.67
C LEU A 153 -11.81 -5.88 3.30
N ILE A 154 -11.47 -5.86 2.02
CA ILE A 154 -10.15 -6.25 1.54
C ILE A 154 -9.09 -5.22 1.91
N ALA A 155 -7.91 -5.69 2.28
CA ALA A 155 -6.72 -4.85 2.48
C ALA A 155 -5.90 -4.67 1.20
N THR A 156 -6.18 -5.48 0.17
CA THR A 156 -5.47 -5.53 -1.10
C THR A 156 -6.27 -6.37 -2.11
N ALA A 157 -6.17 -6.06 -3.41
CA ALA A 157 -6.75 -6.86 -4.48
C ALA A 157 -6.16 -8.29 -4.55
N GLU A 158 -4.97 -8.51 -4.00
CA GLU A 158 -4.36 -9.84 -3.87
C GLU A 158 -5.31 -10.85 -3.23
N GLN A 159 -5.99 -10.45 -2.15
CA GLN A 159 -6.85 -11.35 -1.36
C GLN A 159 -7.96 -12.00 -2.21
N PRO A 160 -8.84 -11.26 -2.89
CA PRO A 160 -9.86 -11.88 -3.73
C PRO A 160 -9.30 -12.50 -5.02
N ILE A 161 -8.21 -11.98 -5.61
CA ILE A 161 -7.65 -12.54 -6.84
C ILE A 161 -6.97 -13.87 -6.57
N SER A 162 -6.30 -14.06 -5.44
CA SER A 162 -5.66 -15.33 -5.07
C SER A 162 -6.65 -16.49 -4.88
N THR A 163 -7.93 -16.17 -4.59
CA THR A 163 -9.00 -17.16 -4.42
C THR A 163 -9.96 -17.24 -5.62
N MET A 164 -9.70 -16.48 -6.69
CA MET A 164 -10.58 -16.41 -7.86
C MET A 164 -10.85 -17.79 -8.48
N TYR A 165 -9.86 -18.66 -8.49
CA TYR A 165 -9.93 -20.02 -9.02
C TYR A 165 -10.06 -21.10 -7.94
N ARG A 166 -10.55 -20.74 -6.76
CA ARG A 166 -10.70 -21.65 -5.63
C ARG A 166 -11.37 -22.97 -6.00
N GLY A 167 -10.71 -24.09 -5.69
CA GLY A 167 -11.19 -25.45 -5.99
C GLY A 167 -11.03 -25.89 -7.45
N GLU A 168 -10.41 -25.09 -8.30
CA GLU A 168 -10.27 -25.38 -9.73
C GLU A 168 -8.94 -26.08 -10.09
N TRP A 169 -8.97 -26.76 -11.23
CA TRP A 169 -7.80 -27.38 -11.87
C TRP A 169 -7.46 -26.58 -13.13
N LEU A 170 -6.32 -25.89 -13.09
CA LEU A 170 -5.87 -25.07 -14.22
C LEU A 170 -5.04 -25.90 -15.21
N GLU A 171 -5.34 -25.73 -16.47
CA GLU A 171 -4.58 -26.37 -17.56
C GLU A 171 -3.25 -25.62 -17.77
N ARG A 172 -2.15 -26.40 -17.91
CA ARG A 172 -0.81 -25.82 -18.14
C ARG A 172 -0.76 -24.90 -19.37
N SER A 173 -1.52 -25.23 -20.42
CA SER A 173 -1.60 -24.42 -21.65
C SER A 173 -2.21 -23.02 -21.46
N LYS A 174 -2.91 -22.79 -20.33
CA LYS A 174 -3.50 -21.49 -19.97
C LYS A 174 -2.59 -20.63 -19.10
N LEU A 175 -1.46 -21.16 -18.65
CA LEU A 175 -0.51 -20.45 -17.82
C LEU A 175 0.60 -19.79 -18.67
N PRO A 176 1.14 -18.64 -18.26
CA PRO A 176 0.75 -17.89 -17.05
C PRO A 176 -0.55 -17.11 -17.22
N ILE A 177 -1.31 -16.95 -16.13
CA ILE A 177 -2.42 -16.01 -16.04
C ILE A 177 -1.88 -14.76 -15.34
N LYS A 178 -2.03 -13.58 -15.97
CA LYS A 178 -1.55 -12.30 -15.46
C LYS A 178 -2.71 -11.33 -15.27
N TYR A 179 -2.94 -10.87 -14.05
CA TYR A 179 -3.99 -9.91 -13.72
C TYR A 179 -3.43 -8.58 -13.23
N GLY A 180 -3.98 -7.48 -13.79
CA GLY A 180 -3.81 -6.12 -13.28
C GLY A 180 -5.03 -5.76 -12.42
N GLY A 181 -4.92 -5.96 -11.10
CA GLY A 181 -6.01 -5.71 -10.17
C GLY A 181 -6.12 -4.23 -9.80
N ILE A 182 -7.35 -3.68 -9.77
CA ILE A 182 -7.63 -2.36 -9.20
C ILE A 182 -8.67 -2.48 -8.10
N SER A 183 -8.36 -1.95 -6.93
CA SER A 183 -9.32 -1.84 -5.84
C SER A 183 -9.00 -0.71 -4.88
N PRO A 184 -10.00 -0.20 -4.14
CA PRO A 184 -9.74 0.38 -2.84
C PRO A 184 -9.19 -0.70 -1.90
N CYS A 185 -8.38 -0.26 -0.95
CA CYS A 185 -7.79 -1.08 0.09
C CYS A 185 -8.15 -0.47 1.44
N PHE A 186 -8.52 -1.29 2.41
CA PHE A 186 -8.98 -0.85 3.73
C PHE A 186 -8.11 -1.46 4.81
N ARG A 187 -7.44 -0.61 5.61
CA ARG A 187 -6.55 -1.05 6.69
C ARG A 187 -6.80 -0.26 7.96
N LYS A 188 -6.84 -0.91 9.11
CA LYS A 188 -6.99 -0.22 10.40
C LYS A 188 -5.75 0.57 10.80
N GLU A 189 -4.57 0.26 10.24
CA GLU A 189 -3.30 0.94 10.51
C GLU A 189 -3.01 1.10 12.02
N ALA A 190 -3.32 0.06 12.79
CA ALA A 190 -3.09 0.04 14.23
C ALA A 190 -1.60 0.18 14.55
N GLY A 191 -1.25 0.94 15.59
CA GLY A 191 0.13 1.10 16.05
C GLY A 191 1.04 2.01 15.21
N ALA A 192 0.55 2.59 14.12
CA ALA A 192 1.36 3.52 13.31
C ALA A 192 1.36 4.93 13.92
N HIS A 193 2.56 5.45 14.19
CA HIS A 193 2.78 6.75 14.83
C HIS A 193 3.79 7.63 14.05
N GLY A 194 3.91 8.91 14.42
CA GLY A 194 4.91 9.82 13.88
C GLY A 194 4.52 10.49 12.55
N LYS A 195 5.53 10.85 11.75
CA LYS A 195 5.36 11.60 10.49
C LYS A 195 4.47 10.92 9.45
N ASP A 196 4.34 9.61 9.50
CA ASP A 196 3.47 8.86 8.58
C ASP A 196 1.99 9.21 8.70
N ASN A 197 1.60 9.84 9.81
CA ASN A 197 0.22 10.29 10.05
C ASN A 197 -0.13 11.62 9.35
N TRP A 198 0.85 12.30 8.75
CA TRP A 198 0.63 13.58 8.09
C TRP A 198 0.16 13.39 6.65
N GLY A 199 -0.82 14.19 6.25
CA GLY A 199 -1.38 14.16 4.89
C GLY A 199 -2.07 12.84 4.56
N ILE A 200 -1.73 12.27 3.41
CA ILE A 200 -2.34 11.04 2.87
C ILE A 200 -1.33 9.89 2.68
N PHE A 201 -0.19 9.93 3.35
CA PHE A 201 0.84 8.89 3.21
C PHE A 201 0.43 7.56 3.85
N ARG A 202 -0.24 7.60 5.02
CA ARG A 202 -0.74 6.43 5.74
C ARG A 202 -2.18 6.66 6.20
N ILE A 203 -3.12 6.04 5.52
CA ILE A 203 -4.56 6.27 5.60
C ILE A 203 -5.33 4.95 5.64
N HIS A 204 -6.58 4.99 6.14
CA HIS A 204 -7.42 3.80 6.31
C HIS A 204 -7.99 3.27 5.00
N GLN A 205 -8.19 4.15 4.03
CA GLN A 205 -8.71 3.82 2.71
C GLN A 205 -7.84 4.45 1.62
N PHE A 206 -7.37 3.66 0.67
CA PHE A 206 -6.55 4.10 -0.47
C PHE A 206 -6.79 3.20 -1.69
N GLU A 207 -6.43 3.66 -2.88
CA GLU A 207 -6.47 2.87 -4.11
C GLU A 207 -5.11 2.24 -4.41
N LYS A 208 -5.16 1.01 -4.97
CA LYS A 208 -3.96 0.29 -5.38
C LYS A 208 -4.16 -0.43 -6.70
N VAL A 209 -3.22 -0.22 -7.63
CA VAL A 209 -3.08 -1.05 -8.83
C VAL A 209 -2.05 -2.14 -8.54
N GLU A 210 -2.43 -3.38 -8.79
CA GLU A 210 -1.69 -4.57 -8.37
C GLU A 210 -1.44 -5.53 -9.52
N GLN A 211 -0.26 -6.14 -9.53
CA GLN A 211 0.10 -7.25 -10.40
C GLN A 211 -0.18 -8.56 -9.66
N PHE A 212 -0.80 -9.51 -10.33
CA PHE A 212 -0.97 -10.86 -9.83
C PHE A 212 -0.67 -11.87 -10.94
N VAL A 213 0.17 -12.87 -10.65
CA VAL A 213 0.57 -13.90 -11.62
C VAL A 213 0.29 -15.27 -11.04
N ILE A 214 -0.40 -16.10 -11.83
CA ILE A 214 -0.56 -17.54 -11.58
C ILE A 214 0.24 -18.28 -12.64
N CYS A 215 1.18 -19.12 -12.24
CA CYS A 215 2.07 -19.79 -13.19
C CYS A 215 2.36 -21.25 -12.79
N ALA A 216 3.03 -21.97 -13.67
CA ALA A 216 3.61 -23.26 -13.36
C ALA A 216 4.76 -23.10 -12.33
N PRO A 217 5.00 -24.12 -11.46
CA PRO A 217 6.03 -24.01 -10.41
C PRO A 217 7.41 -23.61 -10.93
N GLU A 218 7.82 -24.18 -12.04
CA GLU A 218 9.14 -23.97 -12.66
C GLU A 218 9.38 -22.56 -13.18
N ASP A 219 8.31 -21.79 -13.44
CA ASP A 219 8.37 -20.45 -14.02
C ASP A 219 8.33 -19.33 -12.95
N SER A 220 8.03 -19.66 -11.69
CA SER A 220 7.68 -18.64 -10.69
C SER A 220 8.81 -17.65 -10.39
N TRP A 221 10.06 -18.10 -10.34
CA TRP A 221 11.20 -17.22 -10.07
C TRP A 221 11.49 -16.27 -11.22
N LYS A 222 11.25 -16.72 -12.46
CA LYS A 222 11.33 -15.86 -13.64
C LYS A 222 10.26 -14.77 -13.60
N PHE A 223 9.02 -15.12 -13.25
CA PHE A 223 7.94 -14.13 -13.15
C PHE A 223 8.14 -13.19 -11.98
N HIS A 224 8.74 -13.62 -10.86
CA HIS A 224 9.06 -12.74 -9.75
C HIS A 224 10.00 -11.60 -10.18
N GLU A 225 11.06 -11.93 -10.91
CA GLU A 225 11.99 -10.94 -11.46
C GLU A 225 11.32 -10.07 -12.54
N GLU A 226 10.49 -10.63 -13.40
CA GLU A 226 9.73 -9.86 -14.40
C GLU A 226 8.78 -8.85 -13.73
N MET A 227 8.06 -9.24 -12.68
CA MET A 227 7.12 -8.36 -11.97
C MET A 227 7.80 -7.16 -11.31
N ILE A 228 8.94 -7.37 -10.65
CA ILE A 228 9.67 -6.22 -10.06
C ILE A 228 10.24 -5.31 -11.16
N GLN A 229 10.72 -5.85 -12.29
CA GLN A 229 11.17 -5.04 -13.42
C GLN A 229 10.05 -4.22 -14.07
N VAL A 230 8.83 -4.77 -14.13
CA VAL A 230 7.64 -4.03 -14.58
C VAL A 230 7.37 -2.84 -13.65
N SER A 231 7.48 -3.02 -12.34
CA SER A 231 7.35 -1.91 -11.38
C SER A 231 8.48 -0.89 -11.53
N GLU A 232 9.72 -1.33 -11.70
CA GLU A 232 10.86 -0.43 -11.95
C GLU A 232 10.63 0.44 -13.19
N GLU A 233 10.18 -0.15 -14.30
CA GLU A 233 9.87 0.59 -15.53
C GLU A 233 8.76 1.63 -15.31
N PHE A 234 7.72 1.27 -14.54
CA PHE A 234 6.65 2.19 -14.19
C PHE A 234 7.17 3.42 -13.42
N TYR A 235 8.01 3.22 -12.40
CA TYR A 235 8.59 4.32 -11.62
C TYR A 235 9.65 5.11 -12.38
N LYS A 236 10.41 4.47 -13.28
CA LYS A 236 11.28 5.17 -14.25
C LYS A 236 10.49 6.10 -15.15
N ASN A 237 9.36 5.65 -15.66
CA ASN A 237 8.50 6.46 -16.52
C ASN A 237 7.86 7.63 -15.76
N LEU A 238 7.61 7.46 -14.45
CA LEU A 238 7.19 8.56 -13.57
C LEU A 238 8.33 9.52 -13.20
N GLY A 239 9.59 9.17 -13.50
CA GLY A 239 10.77 9.99 -13.17
C GLY A 239 11.08 10.06 -11.68
N LEU A 240 10.63 9.07 -10.88
CA LEU A 240 10.83 9.03 -9.43
C LEU A 240 12.07 8.20 -9.09
N PRO A 241 13.09 8.76 -8.42
CA PRO A 241 14.26 8.01 -7.99
C PRO A 241 13.90 6.92 -6.98
N TYR A 242 14.45 5.72 -7.15
CA TYR A 242 14.13 4.58 -6.29
C TYR A 242 15.33 3.67 -6.03
N ARG A 243 15.17 2.77 -5.06
CA ARG A 243 15.97 1.57 -4.85
C ARG A 243 15.08 0.33 -4.78
N VAL A 244 15.62 -0.81 -5.17
CA VAL A 244 15.02 -2.13 -4.93
C VAL A 244 15.82 -2.82 -3.84
N ILE A 245 15.12 -3.35 -2.84
CA ILE A 245 15.72 -4.07 -1.72
C ILE A 245 15.15 -5.49 -1.64
N ALA A 246 15.97 -6.44 -1.21
CA ALA A 246 15.53 -7.77 -0.82
C ALA A 246 15.23 -7.76 0.69
N ILE A 247 14.04 -8.22 1.04
CA ILE A 247 13.55 -8.20 2.42
C ILE A 247 14.12 -9.38 3.19
N VAL A 248 14.60 -9.11 4.40
CA VAL A 248 15.14 -10.12 5.32
C VAL A 248 14.08 -11.13 5.79
N SER A 249 14.54 -12.32 6.15
CA SER A 249 13.69 -13.45 6.56
C SER A 249 12.70 -13.12 7.68
N GLY A 250 13.10 -12.32 8.66
CA GLY A 250 12.27 -11.96 9.81
C GLY A 250 11.18 -10.94 9.53
N ALA A 251 11.22 -10.24 8.36
CA ALA A 251 10.22 -9.26 7.95
C ALA A 251 9.29 -9.78 6.81
N LEU A 252 9.41 -11.06 6.45
CA LEU A 252 8.50 -11.70 5.50
C LEU A 252 7.21 -12.13 6.20
N ASN A 253 6.06 -11.94 5.52
CA ASN A 253 4.83 -12.60 5.95
C ASN A 253 4.91 -14.12 5.67
N ASN A 254 4.05 -14.90 6.31
CA ASN A 254 4.08 -16.37 6.22
C ASN A 254 3.91 -16.91 4.78
N ALA A 255 3.23 -16.19 3.90
CA ALA A 255 3.00 -16.65 2.53
C ALA A 255 4.23 -16.47 1.62
N ALA A 256 5.08 -15.49 1.88
CA ALA A 256 6.18 -15.14 1.00
C ALA A 256 7.38 -16.08 1.14
N ALA A 257 7.81 -16.70 0.04
CA ALA A 257 9.09 -17.41 -0.04
C ALA A 257 10.26 -16.44 -0.31
N LYS A 258 9.99 -15.31 -0.94
CA LYS A 258 10.91 -14.19 -1.16
C LYS A 258 10.11 -12.93 -1.49
N LYS A 259 10.59 -11.79 -1.04
CA LYS A 259 9.99 -10.48 -1.29
C LYS A 259 11.04 -9.45 -1.69
N TYR A 260 10.72 -8.65 -2.70
CA TYR A 260 11.39 -7.40 -3.02
C TYR A 260 10.48 -6.23 -2.69
N ASP A 261 11.06 -5.15 -2.15
CA ASP A 261 10.37 -3.87 -2.09
C ASP A 261 11.08 -2.86 -3.01
N LEU A 262 10.28 -2.04 -3.72
CA LEU A 262 10.77 -0.84 -4.38
C LEU A 262 10.40 0.35 -3.53
N GLU A 263 11.40 1.08 -3.12
CA GLU A 263 11.28 2.28 -2.30
C GLU A 263 11.70 3.51 -3.09
N ALA A 264 10.85 4.52 -3.17
CA ALA A 264 11.19 5.79 -3.81
C ALA A 264 11.74 6.81 -2.81
N TRP A 265 12.50 7.79 -3.31
CA TRP A 265 13.03 8.87 -2.50
C TRP A 265 11.97 9.91 -2.16
N PHE A 266 11.77 10.16 -0.87
CA PHE A 266 10.87 11.18 -0.35
C PHE A 266 11.68 12.32 0.30
N PRO A 267 11.75 13.50 -0.33
CA PRO A 267 12.44 14.65 0.24
C PRO A 267 11.93 15.05 1.63
N GLY A 268 10.62 14.96 1.89
CA GLY A 268 9.99 15.29 3.17
C GLY A 268 10.42 14.37 4.32
N TYR A 269 10.73 13.12 4.01
CA TYR A 269 11.28 12.17 4.99
C TYR A 269 12.81 12.20 5.03
N GLY A 270 13.47 12.66 3.96
CA GLY A 270 14.92 12.58 3.78
C GLY A 270 15.42 11.14 3.65
N THR A 271 14.56 10.22 3.19
CA THR A 271 14.86 8.78 3.05
C THR A 271 14.00 8.14 1.96
N TYR A 272 14.35 6.91 1.64
CA TYR A 272 13.52 6.06 0.81
C TYR A 272 12.31 5.52 1.59
N ARG A 273 11.17 5.41 0.92
CA ARG A 273 9.92 4.85 1.48
C ARG A 273 9.30 3.88 0.47
N GLU A 274 8.77 2.79 0.99
CA GLU A 274 8.13 1.72 0.22
C GLU A 274 6.93 2.22 -0.59
N LEU A 275 6.95 1.94 -1.89
CA LEU A 275 5.83 2.12 -2.83
C LEU A 275 5.35 0.79 -3.42
N VAL A 276 6.22 -0.21 -3.50
CA VAL A 276 5.96 -1.53 -4.07
C VAL A 276 6.46 -2.59 -3.12
N SER A 277 5.63 -3.60 -2.90
CA SER A 277 6.03 -4.89 -2.36
C SER A 277 5.73 -5.96 -3.42
N CYS A 278 6.70 -6.82 -3.73
CA CYS A 278 6.61 -7.85 -4.76
C CYS A 278 7.05 -9.21 -4.19
N SER A 279 6.10 -10.14 -4.05
CA SER A 279 6.29 -11.41 -3.37
C SER A 279 6.09 -12.61 -4.30
N ASN A 280 6.97 -13.60 -4.18
CA ASN A 280 6.71 -14.94 -4.67
C ASN A 280 6.22 -15.81 -3.51
N CYS A 281 4.94 -16.20 -3.56
CA CYS A 281 4.31 -17.03 -2.54
C CYS A 281 4.37 -18.54 -2.87
N THR A 282 5.01 -18.91 -3.96
CA THR A 282 5.06 -20.29 -4.48
C THR A 282 3.67 -20.94 -4.47
N ASP A 283 3.50 -22.11 -3.89
CA ASP A 283 2.21 -22.81 -3.79
C ASP A 283 1.47 -22.57 -2.46
N TYR A 284 1.92 -21.64 -1.61
CA TYR A 284 1.35 -21.42 -0.28
C TYR A 284 -0.14 -21.09 -0.31
N GLN A 285 -0.52 -20.09 -1.10
CA GLN A 285 -1.91 -19.65 -1.24
C GLN A 285 -2.74 -20.67 -2.04
N SER A 286 -2.18 -21.24 -3.11
CA SER A 286 -2.89 -22.19 -3.95
C SER A 286 -3.19 -23.53 -3.24
N ARG A 287 -2.34 -23.96 -2.31
CA ARG A 287 -2.65 -25.10 -1.42
C ARG A 287 -3.85 -24.83 -0.51
N SER A 288 -3.92 -23.63 0.07
CA SER A 288 -5.03 -23.23 0.93
C SER A 288 -6.34 -23.14 0.16
N ALA A 289 -6.31 -22.59 -1.05
CA ALA A 289 -7.47 -22.41 -1.92
C ALA A 289 -7.77 -23.63 -2.84
N GLU A 290 -6.98 -24.72 -2.72
CA GLU A 290 -7.10 -25.93 -3.55
C GLU A 290 -7.07 -25.65 -5.06
N ILE A 291 -6.17 -24.74 -5.52
CA ILE A 291 -6.01 -24.42 -6.94
C ILE A 291 -4.85 -25.24 -7.51
N ARG A 292 -5.20 -26.22 -8.33
CA ARG A 292 -4.27 -27.24 -8.79
C ARG A 292 -3.85 -27.07 -10.24
N LEU A 293 -2.64 -27.51 -10.55
CA LEU A 293 -2.19 -27.66 -11.91
C LEU A 293 -2.63 -29.01 -12.47
N ARG A 294 -3.32 -29.01 -13.62
CA ARG A 294 -3.66 -30.25 -14.31
C ARG A 294 -2.39 -30.81 -14.98
N THR A 295 -2.02 -32.01 -14.63
CA THR A 295 -0.89 -32.77 -15.26
C THR A 295 -1.43 -33.74 -16.28
N ASP A 296 -0.84 -33.79 -17.48
CA ASP A 296 -1.28 -34.65 -18.59
C ASP A 296 -0.84 -36.13 -18.43
N LYS A 297 -0.01 -36.41 -17.43
CA LYS A 297 0.56 -37.76 -17.26
C LYS A 297 -0.30 -38.63 -16.33
N LYS A 298 -0.94 -39.64 -16.92
CA LYS A 298 -1.62 -40.74 -16.21
C LYS A 298 -0.67 -41.60 -15.35
N ASN A 299 0.63 -41.35 -15.32
CA ASN A 299 1.65 -42.23 -14.74
C ASN A 299 2.48 -41.63 -13.59
N GLU A 300 2.31 -40.35 -13.26
CA GLU A 300 2.89 -39.81 -12.03
C GLU A 300 1.82 -40.00 -10.95
N GLY A 301 2.03 -41.00 -10.08
CA GLY A 301 1.09 -41.35 -9.04
C GLY A 301 0.51 -40.14 -8.32
N ASP A 302 -0.63 -40.28 -7.65
CA ASP A 302 -1.56 -39.29 -7.01
C ASP A 302 -0.96 -38.00 -6.39
N GLN A 303 0.21 -37.53 -6.87
CA GLN A 303 0.86 -36.35 -6.35
C GLN A 303 0.18 -35.08 -6.86
N LYS A 304 -0.52 -34.40 -5.94
CA LYS A 304 -1.18 -33.11 -6.20
C LYS A 304 -0.12 -32.05 -6.51
N VAL A 305 -0.16 -31.49 -7.71
CA VAL A 305 0.66 -30.34 -8.08
C VAL A 305 -0.19 -29.08 -8.01
N TYR A 306 0.29 -28.06 -7.32
CA TYR A 306 -0.37 -26.77 -7.19
C TYR A 306 0.30 -25.73 -8.09
N VAL A 307 -0.46 -24.75 -8.54
CA VAL A 307 0.11 -23.59 -9.25
C VAL A 307 0.89 -22.71 -8.28
N HIS A 308 1.87 -21.97 -8.78
CA HIS A 308 2.53 -20.92 -8.01
C HIS A 308 1.81 -19.58 -8.21
N MET A 309 1.77 -18.79 -7.13
CA MET A 309 1.13 -17.48 -7.09
C MET A 309 2.13 -16.41 -6.68
N LEU A 310 2.09 -15.29 -7.39
CA LEU A 310 2.93 -14.13 -7.14
C LEU A 310 2.06 -12.89 -7.12
N ASN A 311 2.33 -11.99 -6.20
CA ASN A 311 1.68 -10.70 -6.11
C ASN A 311 2.72 -9.58 -6.10
N GLY A 312 2.34 -8.41 -6.58
CA GLY A 312 3.20 -7.24 -6.54
C GLY A 312 2.41 -5.97 -6.76
N THR A 313 2.62 -4.99 -5.91
CA THR A 313 2.08 -3.65 -6.14
C THR A 313 2.70 -3.07 -7.41
N LEU A 314 1.88 -2.49 -8.30
CA LEU A 314 2.37 -1.57 -9.31
C LEU A 314 2.36 -0.14 -8.77
N CYS A 315 1.21 0.30 -8.21
CA CYS A 315 1.03 1.66 -7.73
C CYS A 315 0.12 1.70 -6.50
N ALA A 316 0.68 2.04 -5.33
CA ALA A 316 -0.07 2.52 -4.17
C ALA A 316 -0.36 4.01 -4.42
N CYS A 317 -1.57 4.33 -4.91
CA CYS A 317 -1.86 5.59 -5.60
C CYS A 317 -1.59 6.81 -4.72
N GLU A 318 -2.07 6.85 -3.48
CA GLU A 318 -1.90 8.00 -2.59
C GLU A 318 -0.44 8.17 -2.14
N ARG A 319 0.29 7.08 -1.86
CA ARG A 319 1.72 7.20 -1.55
C ARG A 319 2.54 7.66 -2.76
N THR A 320 2.22 7.14 -3.95
CA THR A 320 2.87 7.59 -5.21
C THR A 320 2.53 9.05 -5.49
N LEU A 321 1.29 9.47 -5.22
CA LEU A 321 0.87 10.87 -5.30
C LEU A 321 1.70 11.76 -4.34
N CYS A 322 1.89 11.35 -3.08
CA CYS A 322 2.75 12.05 -2.14
C CYS A 322 4.18 12.22 -2.68
N CYS A 323 4.74 11.14 -3.24
CA CYS A 323 6.08 11.14 -3.82
C CYS A 323 6.19 12.11 -5.01
N ILE A 324 5.20 12.12 -5.91
CA ILE A 324 5.13 13.05 -7.04
C ILE A 324 5.08 14.49 -6.54
N LEU A 325 4.19 14.80 -5.60
CA LEU A 325 4.04 16.15 -5.06
C LEU A 325 5.33 16.69 -4.45
N GLU A 326 6.07 15.85 -3.70
CA GLU A 326 7.34 16.27 -3.09
C GLU A 326 8.48 16.43 -4.10
N ASN A 327 8.51 15.62 -5.18
CA ASN A 327 9.59 15.65 -6.16
C ASN A 327 9.34 16.65 -7.32
N TYR A 328 8.07 16.91 -7.68
CA TYR A 328 7.70 17.71 -8.85
C TYR A 328 7.19 19.12 -8.53
N GLN A 329 7.19 19.53 -7.26
CA GLN A 329 6.78 20.87 -6.84
C GLN A 329 7.75 21.95 -7.31
N THR A 330 7.21 23.12 -7.58
CA THR A 330 7.90 24.39 -7.83
C THR A 330 7.38 25.45 -6.87
N ASP A 331 7.92 26.66 -6.93
CA ASP A 331 7.43 27.81 -6.16
C ASP A 331 5.99 28.25 -6.52
N LYS A 332 5.46 27.80 -7.67
CA LYS A 332 4.15 28.22 -8.22
C LYS A 332 3.12 27.11 -8.36
N GLY A 333 3.53 25.86 -8.19
CA GLY A 333 2.67 24.72 -8.43
C GLY A 333 3.44 23.43 -8.60
N VAL A 334 2.83 22.45 -9.25
CA VAL A 334 3.38 21.12 -9.47
C VAL A 334 3.45 20.81 -10.96
N ASN A 335 4.62 20.42 -11.46
CA ASN A 335 4.77 19.85 -12.79
C ASN A 335 4.13 18.45 -12.82
N VAL A 336 3.31 18.17 -13.81
CA VAL A 336 2.73 16.85 -13.99
C VAL A 336 3.75 15.95 -14.69
N PRO A 337 4.08 14.76 -14.14
CA PRO A 337 4.92 13.80 -14.84
C PRO A 337 4.42 13.55 -16.27
N GLU A 338 5.33 13.47 -17.22
CA GLU A 338 4.99 13.43 -18.66
C GLU A 338 3.97 12.34 -18.99
N VAL A 339 4.16 11.16 -18.45
CA VAL A 339 3.28 10.00 -18.68
C VAL A 339 1.87 10.16 -18.11
N LEU A 340 1.66 11.09 -17.17
CA LEU A 340 0.35 11.38 -16.57
C LEU A 340 -0.39 12.51 -17.27
N ARG A 341 0.29 13.36 -18.08
CA ARG A 341 -0.34 14.49 -18.76
C ARG A 341 -1.54 14.13 -19.62
N PRO A 342 -1.53 13.03 -20.39
CA PRO A 342 -2.70 12.63 -21.17
C PRO A 342 -3.95 12.31 -20.34
N PHE A 343 -3.77 11.96 -19.05
CA PHE A 343 -4.85 11.61 -18.12
C PHE A 343 -5.30 12.81 -17.28
N VAL A 344 -4.37 13.70 -16.92
CA VAL A 344 -4.64 14.94 -16.19
C VAL A 344 -5.19 16.04 -17.11
N GLY A 345 -4.80 16.03 -18.40
CA GLY A 345 -5.21 17.01 -19.39
C GLY A 345 -4.41 18.31 -19.36
N GLN A 346 -3.37 18.40 -18.54
CA GLN A 346 -2.48 19.57 -18.42
C GLN A 346 -1.09 19.13 -17.92
N ASP A 347 -0.08 19.95 -18.16
CA ASP A 347 1.31 19.69 -17.81
C ASP A 347 1.76 20.35 -16.50
N PHE A 348 0.94 21.28 -15.98
CA PHE A 348 1.21 22.04 -14.75
C PHE A 348 -0.06 22.28 -13.94
N LEU A 349 0.02 22.13 -12.62
CA LEU A 349 -1.05 22.39 -11.66
C LEU A 349 -0.65 23.60 -10.80
N PRO A 350 -1.24 24.80 -11.03
CA PRO A 350 -0.88 25.99 -10.28
C PRO A 350 -1.40 25.93 -8.84
N PHE A 351 -0.64 26.51 -7.91
CA PHE A 351 -1.13 26.80 -6.56
C PHE A 351 -2.22 27.85 -6.60
N LYS A 352 -3.20 27.74 -5.70
CA LYS A 352 -4.23 28.76 -5.51
C LYS A 352 -3.67 29.87 -4.63
N GLU A 353 -3.58 31.09 -5.14
CA GLU A 353 -2.99 32.23 -4.42
C GLU A 353 -3.59 32.40 -3.03
N GLU A 354 -4.93 32.24 -2.90
CA GLU A 354 -5.64 32.40 -1.63
C GLU A 354 -5.31 31.33 -0.57
N LEU A 355 -4.65 30.24 -0.97
CA LEU A 355 -4.22 29.15 -0.05
C LEU A 355 -2.72 29.21 0.25
N MET A 356 -2.00 30.15 -0.37
CA MET A 356 -0.55 30.27 -0.21
C MET A 356 -0.19 31.00 1.09
N PRO A 357 1.00 30.69 1.68
CA PRO A 357 1.49 31.42 2.86
C PRO A 357 1.62 32.91 2.59
N GLY A 358 1.08 33.74 3.49
CA GLY A 358 1.18 35.20 3.40
C GLY A 358 0.12 35.87 2.52
N TYR A 359 -0.82 35.13 1.96
CA TYR A 359 -1.94 35.73 1.23
C TYR A 359 -2.76 36.67 2.14
N VAL A 360 -2.97 37.89 1.66
CA VAL A 360 -3.83 38.88 2.32
C VAL A 360 -5.03 39.13 1.43
N LYS A 361 -6.23 38.91 1.96
CA LYS A 361 -7.46 39.14 1.21
C LYS A 361 -7.50 40.58 0.69
N PRO A 362 -7.81 40.80 -0.61
CA PRO A 362 -8.03 42.15 -1.12
C PRO A 362 -9.09 42.88 -0.28
N GLY A 363 -8.71 43.99 0.38
CA GLY A 363 -9.58 44.77 1.25
C GLY A 363 -9.28 44.72 2.75
N ASP A 364 -8.45 43.78 3.22
CA ASP A 364 -8.07 43.65 4.64
C ASP A 364 -6.87 44.55 5.03
N ASP A 365 -6.22 45.18 4.08
CA ASP A 365 -5.04 46.05 4.31
C ASP A 365 -5.30 47.29 5.21
N LYS A 366 -6.57 47.56 5.55
CA LYS A 366 -6.95 48.71 6.36
C LYS A 366 -7.10 48.46 7.87
N LYS A 367 -6.94 47.21 8.35
CA LYS A 367 -7.07 46.83 9.77
C LYS A 367 -5.80 46.41 10.51
N GLY A 368 -4.64 46.48 9.86
CA GLY A 368 -3.39 45.88 10.32
C GLY A 368 -2.43 46.75 11.10
N LYS A 369 -2.84 47.57 12.05
CA LYS A 369 -1.93 48.28 13.00
C LYS A 369 -2.38 48.36 14.46
N LYS A 370 -3.09 47.38 14.97
CA LYS A 370 -3.25 47.18 16.44
C LYS A 370 -3.51 45.70 16.72
N GLY A 371 -2.54 44.96 17.28
CA GLY A 371 -2.81 43.70 17.92
C GLY A 371 -1.90 42.49 17.53
N LYS A 372 -0.61 42.67 17.45
CA LYS A 372 0.32 41.51 17.43
C LYS A 372 1.11 41.45 18.74
N GLY A 373 0.61 40.70 19.72
CA GLY A 373 1.34 40.56 20.99
C GLY A 373 0.85 39.49 21.97
N LYS A 374 -0.22 38.75 21.68
CA LYS A 374 -0.73 37.77 22.66
C LYS A 374 -0.89 36.31 22.20
N ASP A 375 -1.12 36.03 20.94
CA ASP A 375 -1.53 34.68 20.52
C ASP A 375 -0.41 33.62 20.46
N LYS A 376 0.86 34.05 20.26
CA LYS A 376 1.99 33.08 20.22
C LYS A 376 2.42 32.47 21.56
N LYS A 377 1.89 32.95 22.69
CA LYS A 377 2.21 32.38 24.01
C LYS A 377 1.23 31.29 24.45
N ASP A 378 0.02 31.29 23.92
CA ASP A 378 -1.01 30.33 24.31
C ASP A 378 -0.90 29.01 23.54
N ASP A 379 -0.55 29.06 22.26
CA ASP A 379 -0.30 27.85 21.44
C ASP A 379 0.87 27.01 21.98
N LYS A 380 2.01 27.66 22.30
CA LYS A 380 3.15 26.96 22.94
C LYS A 380 2.87 26.43 24.34
N LYS A 381 1.83 26.94 25.03
CA LYS A 381 1.42 26.41 26.33
C LYS A 381 0.45 25.23 26.20
N GLN A 382 -0.30 25.15 25.11
CA GLN A 382 -1.15 24.00 24.82
C GLN A 382 -0.31 22.80 24.34
N GLU A 383 0.61 22.99 23.40
CA GLU A 383 1.54 21.95 22.96
C GLU A 383 2.32 21.33 24.13
N LYS A 384 2.92 22.15 24.99
CA LYS A 384 3.64 21.65 26.19
C LYS A 384 2.73 20.98 27.25
N LYS A 385 1.42 21.23 27.22
CA LYS A 385 0.49 20.52 28.11
C LYS A 385 0.02 19.19 27.54
N GLU A 386 0.00 19.06 26.23
CA GLU A 386 -0.33 17.82 25.56
C GLU A 386 0.85 16.85 25.60
N GLU A 387 2.08 17.30 25.31
CA GLU A 387 3.30 16.51 25.49
C GLU A 387 3.44 15.93 26.93
N LYS A 388 3.23 16.75 27.96
CA LYS A 388 3.26 16.27 29.35
C LYS A 388 2.11 15.34 29.74
N LYS A 389 1.01 15.32 29.00
CA LYS A 389 -0.09 14.37 29.24
C LYS A 389 0.18 13.02 28.55
N GLU A 390 0.92 13.03 27.45
CA GLU A 390 1.33 11.82 26.77
C GLU A 390 2.46 11.12 27.53
N GLU A 391 3.50 11.82 27.96
CA GLU A 391 4.57 11.26 28.80
C GLU A 391 4.01 10.58 30.07
N LYS A 392 3.03 11.21 30.74
CA LYS A 392 2.40 10.59 31.93
C LYS A 392 1.47 9.41 31.63
N LYS A 393 1.05 9.22 30.38
CA LYS A 393 0.29 8.02 29.97
C LYS A 393 1.23 6.88 29.67
N GLU A 394 2.39 7.16 29.11
CA GLU A 394 3.41 6.16 28.82
C GLU A 394 4.04 5.61 30.11
N GLU A 395 4.41 6.47 31.06
CA GLU A 395 4.89 6.03 32.40
C GLU A 395 3.88 5.12 33.12
N LYS A 396 2.58 5.42 33.04
CA LYS A 396 1.53 4.58 33.64
C LYS A 396 1.24 3.27 32.90
N GLN A 397 1.68 3.14 31.66
CA GLN A 397 1.57 1.87 30.92
C GLN A 397 2.78 0.97 31.14
N GLU A 398 3.94 1.54 31.43
CA GLU A 398 5.14 0.78 31.82
C GLU A 398 5.01 0.23 33.24
N GLU A 399 4.51 1.01 34.20
CA GLU A 399 4.26 0.54 35.58
C GLU A 399 3.19 -0.57 35.70
N LYS A 400 2.41 -0.84 34.63
CA LYS A 400 1.44 -1.95 34.60
C LYS A 400 1.97 -3.22 33.92
N LYS A 401 3.19 -3.18 33.40
CA LYS A 401 3.83 -4.33 32.73
C LYS A 401 4.97 -4.96 33.56
N GLU A 402 5.34 -4.36 34.68
CA GLU A 402 6.10 -4.99 35.75
C GLU A 402 5.12 -5.62 36.79
#